data_21958c08b3e66cdd5ac35cc51ec03581
#
_entry.id   21958c08b3e66cdd5ac35cc51ec03581
#
_cell.length_a   1.000
_cell.length_b   1.000
_cell.length_c   1.000
_cell.angle_alpha   90.00
_cell.angle_beta   90.00
_cell.angle_gamma   90.00
#
_symmetry.space_group_name_H-M   'P 1'
#
loop_
_entity.id
_entity.type
_entity.pdbx_description
1 polymer ?
#
loop_
_entity_poly.entity_id
_entity_poly.type
_entity_poly.pdbx_seq_one_letter_code
_entity_poly.pdbx_strand_id
1 'polypeptide(L)'
;MSKHKDEREVLLFMSEVDQAMYGKGRRFAYIMSTSILLLIIIFVVWAKLAVLDEVTRGFGRVIPSQRIQEIQNLEGGILSELYVHEGQTVDKGDILCRLHNEQAASYYRDAFAKAMEHRAAIARLVAEVEDRDPVFDDELKKEAPQLVNDQLRISRAQQQQLKIELSLLQDQYEQKQQEVSEMAGRKRQLQRSLEVALKQRNIAKPLVEKQIHSELDYLALEQRVVELRGDVEALALGIPRVKRAAKEALGRVEQRKAEFRSQALEEINERRLELNSITENLSSGGDRVTRTDVRSPVRGIVKHIMSNTLGGVIRPGESIMEVVPLDDTLLVEAEIKPSDIAFLHPGQKAQVKITAYDFSIYGGLEGTVENISADTIEDEKGENHYLVKVRTKQNAIVYRGQKLPIIPGMTAGVDVLTGKKSVLDYLLKPILKAKQNALRER
;
A
#
# COMPACT_ATOMS: atom_id res chain seq x y z
N MET A 1 -92.69 -9.36 -56.09
CA MET A 1 -93.39 -8.14 -55.67
C MET A 1 -94.64 -8.47 -54.84
N SER A 2 -94.56 -9.29 -53.79
CA SER A 2 -95.77 -9.66 -53.01
C SER A 2 -95.55 -9.71 -51.47
N LYS A 3 -94.44 -9.38 -50.94
CA LYS A 3 -94.20 -9.43 -49.45
C LYS A 3 -94.29 -8.06 -48.71
N HIS A 4 -94.42 -6.97 -49.45
CA HIS A 4 -94.49 -5.62 -48.86
C HIS A 4 -95.95 -5.07 -48.76
N LYS A 5 -96.96 -5.80 -49.27
CA LYS A 5 -98.37 -5.39 -49.18
C LYS A 5 -98.99 -5.88 -47.87
N ASP A 6 -98.69 -7.09 -47.43
CA ASP A 6 -99.23 -7.68 -46.20
C ASP A 6 -98.81 -7.03 -44.93
N GLU A 7 -97.57 -6.48 -44.88
CA GLU A 7 -97.07 -5.80 -43.67
C GLU A 7 -97.72 -4.44 -43.37
N ARG A 8 -98.34 -3.80 -44.41
CA ARG A 8 -99.07 -2.54 -44.21
C ARG A 8 -100.53 -2.76 -43.74
N GLU A 9 -101.13 -3.85 -44.06
CA GLU A 9 -102.49 -4.14 -43.57
C GLU A 9 -102.50 -4.65 -42.11
N VAL A 10 -101.47 -5.33 -41.68
CA VAL A 10 -101.37 -5.80 -40.29
C VAL A 10 -101.06 -4.60 -39.34
N LEU A 11 -100.48 -3.57 -39.82
CA LEU A 11 -100.18 -2.32 -39.01
C LEU A 11 -101.44 -1.48 -38.79
N LEU A 12 -102.57 -1.65 -39.62
CA LEU A 12 -103.79 -0.90 -39.40
C LEU A 12 -104.75 -1.50 -38.36
N PHE A 13 -104.49 -2.70 -37.87
CA PHE A 13 -105.27 -3.38 -36.82
C PHE A 13 -104.53 -3.47 -35.44
N MET A 14 -103.37 -2.87 -35.31
CA MET A 14 -102.68 -2.85 -34.06
C MET A 14 -103.00 -1.56 -33.28
N SER A 15 -103.04 -1.65 -31.93
CA SER A 15 -103.26 -0.50 -31.07
C SER A 15 -102.14 0.53 -31.27
N GLU A 16 -102.42 1.82 -31.06
CA GLU A 16 -101.46 2.93 -31.20
C GLU A 16 -100.16 2.73 -30.42
N VAL A 17 -100.19 1.97 -29.35
CA VAL A 17 -99.03 1.62 -28.51
C VAL A 17 -98.10 0.60 -29.17
N ASP A 18 -98.73 -0.41 -29.89
CA ASP A 18 -97.94 -1.43 -30.60
C ASP A 18 -97.37 -0.91 -31.96
N GLN A 19 -98.07 0.07 -32.62
CA GLN A 19 -97.53 0.78 -33.78
C GLN A 19 -96.31 1.63 -33.44
N ALA A 20 -96.27 2.22 -32.27
CA ALA A 20 -95.08 2.99 -31.81
C ALA A 20 -93.89 2.11 -31.50
N MET A 21 -94.09 0.86 -31.11
CA MET A 21 -92.98 -0.10 -30.88
C MET A 21 -92.41 -0.70 -32.16
N TYR A 22 -93.16 -0.77 -33.29
CA TYR A 22 -92.67 -1.34 -34.55
C TYR A 22 -92.07 -0.34 -35.54
N GLY A 23 -92.31 0.94 -35.37
CA GLY A 23 -91.87 2.00 -36.26
C GLY A 23 -90.65 2.77 -35.84
N LYS A 24 -89.57 2.67 -36.50
CA LYS A 24 -88.32 3.49 -36.40
C LYS A 24 -87.25 3.19 -35.30
N GLY A 25 -87.56 2.37 -34.29
CA GLY A 25 -86.55 2.10 -33.22
C GLY A 25 -85.38 1.19 -33.63
N ARG A 26 -85.57 0.36 -34.63
CA ARG A 26 -84.55 -0.68 -34.95
C ARG A 26 -83.19 -0.13 -35.48
N ARG A 27 -83.26 0.83 -36.38
CA ARG A 27 -81.94 1.45 -36.88
C ARG A 27 -81.22 2.26 -35.82
N PHE A 28 -81.96 3.01 -35.01
CA PHE A 28 -81.39 3.76 -33.92
C PHE A 28 -80.86 2.85 -32.80
N ALA A 29 -81.61 1.80 -32.44
CA ALA A 29 -81.16 0.78 -31.50
C ALA A 29 -79.96 0.01 -32.03
N TYR A 30 -79.87 -0.31 -33.31
CA TYR A 30 -78.69 -0.93 -33.92
C TYR A 30 -77.50 0.02 -33.94
N ILE A 31 -77.70 1.27 -34.32
CA ILE A 31 -76.58 2.29 -34.26
C ILE A 31 -76.11 2.52 -32.82
N MET A 32 -77.05 2.62 -31.89
CA MET A 32 -76.74 2.77 -30.49
C MET A 32 -76.04 1.52 -29.92
N SER A 33 -76.53 0.34 -30.25
CA SER A 33 -75.89 -0.93 -29.82
C SER A 33 -74.48 -1.10 -30.44
N THR A 34 -74.32 -0.82 -31.74
CA THR A 34 -73.01 -0.90 -32.42
C THR A 34 -72.05 0.17 -31.90
N SER A 35 -72.57 1.38 -31.61
CA SER A 35 -71.74 2.42 -31.00
C SER A 35 -71.23 2.05 -29.58
N ILE A 36 -72.13 1.48 -28.76
CA ILE A 36 -71.76 0.97 -27.41
C ILE A 36 -70.81 -0.19 -27.56
N LEU A 37 -71.01 -1.15 -28.48
CA LEU A 37 -70.09 -2.24 -28.71
C LEU A 37 -68.75 -1.76 -29.18
N LEU A 38 -68.70 -0.80 -30.13
CA LEU A 38 -67.43 -0.17 -30.57
C LEU A 38 -66.72 0.52 -29.43
N LEU A 39 -67.41 1.28 -28.57
CA LEU A 39 -66.86 1.97 -27.41
C LEU A 39 -66.29 0.96 -26.42
N ILE A 40 -66.99 -0.17 -26.18
CA ILE A 40 -66.47 -1.25 -25.32
C ILE A 40 -65.16 -1.83 -25.88
N ILE A 41 -65.16 -2.09 -27.23
CA ILE A 41 -63.96 -2.63 -27.90
C ILE A 41 -62.80 -1.63 -27.78
N ILE A 42 -63.02 -0.34 -28.03
CA ILE A 42 -61.98 0.72 -27.89
C ILE A 42 -61.50 0.78 -26.45
N PHE A 43 -62.46 0.70 -25.51
CA PHE A 43 -62.09 0.72 -24.06
C PHE A 43 -61.24 -0.50 -23.68
N VAL A 44 -61.59 -1.70 -24.13
CA VAL A 44 -60.83 -2.92 -23.87
C VAL A 44 -59.45 -2.87 -24.49
N VAL A 45 -59.33 -2.36 -25.74
CA VAL A 45 -58.04 -2.17 -26.42
C VAL A 45 -57.22 -1.13 -25.68
N TRP A 46 -57.80 0.00 -25.30
CA TRP A 46 -57.13 1.04 -24.49
C TRP A 46 -56.71 0.49 -23.14
N ALA A 47 -57.58 -0.21 -22.40
CA ALA A 47 -57.29 -0.80 -21.12
C ALA A 47 -56.19 -1.88 -21.16
N LYS A 48 -56.02 -2.56 -22.31
CA LYS A 48 -54.89 -3.49 -22.55
C LYS A 48 -53.60 -2.78 -22.85
N LEU A 49 -53.63 -1.65 -23.54
CA LEU A 49 -52.41 -0.85 -23.87
C LEU A 49 -52.02 0.09 -22.75
N ALA A 50 -52.95 0.54 -21.92
CA ALA A 50 -52.67 1.38 -20.76
C ALA A 50 -52.01 0.56 -19.67
N VAL A 51 -50.78 0.92 -19.32
CA VAL A 51 -49.93 0.23 -18.33
C VAL A 51 -49.83 1.05 -17.05
N LEU A 52 -50.07 0.40 -15.93
CA LEU A 52 -49.90 0.94 -14.56
C LEU A 52 -48.68 0.31 -13.92
N ASP A 53 -47.87 1.10 -13.24
CA ASP A 53 -46.74 0.58 -12.45
C ASP A 53 -47.30 -0.11 -11.20
N GLU A 54 -46.84 -1.33 -10.93
CA GLU A 54 -47.15 -2.08 -9.72
C GLU A 54 -46.03 -1.79 -8.71
N VAL A 55 -46.40 -1.35 -7.53
CA VAL A 55 -45.46 -0.99 -6.46
C VAL A 55 -45.74 -1.78 -5.20
N THR A 56 -44.69 -2.30 -4.60
CA THR A 56 -44.73 -2.86 -3.24
C THR A 56 -44.26 -1.79 -2.26
N ARG A 57 -45.07 -1.59 -1.23
CA ARG A 57 -44.84 -0.56 -0.21
C ARG A 57 -44.26 -1.16 1.06
N GLY A 58 -43.20 -0.52 1.57
CA GLY A 58 -42.63 -0.78 2.87
C GLY A 58 -42.50 0.51 3.69
N PHE A 59 -42.46 0.35 4.97
CA PHE A 59 -42.13 1.44 5.91
C PHE A 59 -40.85 1.07 6.63
N GLY A 60 -40.03 2.07 6.92
CA GLY A 60 -38.77 1.82 7.58
C GLY A 60 -38.08 3.09 7.99
N ARG A 61 -36.79 3.02 8.18
CA ARG A 61 -35.95 4.13 8.62
C ARG A 61 -34.67 4.24 7.82
N VAL A 62 -34.17 5.45 7.76
CA VAL A 62 -32.86 5.74 7.22
C VAL A 62 -31.80 5.22 8.21
N ILE A 63 -30.91 4.37 7.74
CA ILE A 63 -29.76 3.88 8.49
C ILE A 63 -28.48 4.40 7.84
N PRO A 64 -27.38 4.55 8.59
CA PRO A 64 -26.08 4.86 8.00
C PRO A 64 -25.71 3.78 6.97
N SER A 65 -25.18 4.18 5.82
CA SER A 65 -24.74 3.24 4.79
C SER A 65 -23.51 2.42 5.20
N GLN A 66 -22.70 2.96 6.10
CA GLN A 66 -21.57 2.28 6.73
C GLN A 66 -21.80 2.15 8.24
N ARG A 67 -21.14 1.16 8.83
CA ARG A 67 -21.18 0.97 10.29
C ARG A 67 -20.46 2.13 10.98
N ILE A 68 -20.88 2.44 12.20
CA ILE A 68 -20.17 3.37 13.10
C ILE A 68 -18.70 2.93 13.16
N GLN A 69 -17.81 3.87 12.95
CA GLN A 69 -16.38 3.63 13.03
C GLN A 69 -15.91 3.91 14.46
N GLU A 70 -15.44 2.87 15.11
CA GLU A 70 -14.75 2.99 16.39
C GLU A 70 -13.30 3.37 16.13
N ILE A 71 -12.90 4.52 16.64
CA ILE A 71 -11.52 5.01 16.51
C ILE A 71 -10.73 4.46 17.69
N GLN A 72 -9.75 3.61 17.34
CA GLN A 72 -8.86 2.95 18.28
C GLN A 72 -7.41 3.27 17.95
N ASN A 73 -6.54 3.24 18.95
CA ASN A 73 -5.10 3.36 18.75
C ASN A 73 -4.39 2.08 19.17
N LEU A 74 -3.54 1.55 18.28
CA LEU A 74 -2.83 0.29 18.51
C LEU A 74 -1.78 0.40 19.63
N GLU A 75 -1.12 1.56 19.73
CA GLU A 75 0.02 1.75 20.62
C GLU A 75 -0.39 2.23 22.02
N GLY A 76 -1.54 2.92 22.12
CA GLY A 76 -1.95 3.61 23.34
C GLY A 76 -1.01 4.77 23.69
N GLY A 77 -1.20 5.30 24.88
CA GLY A 77 -0.41 6.42 25.39
C GLY A 77 -1.20 7.36 26.31
N ILE A 78 -0.62 8.50 26.61
CA ILE A 78 -1.27 9.55 27.42
C ILE A 78 -1.96 10.52 26.47
N LEU A 79 -3.25 10.81 26.67
CA LEU A 79 -3.99 11.80 25.89
C LEU A 79 -3.43 13.20 26.17
N SER A 80 -2.66 13.73 25.19
CA SER A 80 -2.03 15.04 25.30
C SER A 80 -2.97 16.17 24.90
N GLU A 81 -3.61 16.00 23.73
CA GLU A 81 -4.48 17.00 23.14
C GLU A 81 -5.70 16.35 22.50
N LEU A 82 -6.86 17.02 22.61
CA LEU A 82 -8.10 16.62 21.97
C LEU A 82 -8.57 17.79 21.10
N TYR A 83 -8.68 17.56 19.78
CA TYR A 83 -8.98 18.62 18.81
C TYR A 83 -10.45 18.69 18.39
N VAL A 84 -11.24 17.70 18.77
CA VAL A 84 -12.64 17.57 18.36
C VAL A 84 -13.58 17.47 19.56
N HIS A 85 -14.86 17.79 19.33
CA HIS A 85 -15.93 17.64 20.32
C HIS A 85 -17.09 16.84 19.74
N GLU A 86 -17.96 16.33 20.61
CA GLU A 86 -19.14 15.58 20.19
C GLU A 86 -20.07 16.45 19.34
N GLY A 87 -20.59 15.89 18.27
CA GLY A 87 -21.41 16.55 17.26
C GLY A 87 -20.62 17.29 16.17
N GLN A 88 -19.31 17.37 16.24
CA GLN A 88 -18.47 18.01 15.21
C GLN A 88 -18.35 17.14 13.98
N THR A 89 -18.42 17.77 12.80
CA THR A 89 -18.10 17.14 11.51
C THR A 89 -16.60 17.16 11.30
N VAL A 90 -16.03 16.01 10.91
CA VAL A 90 -14.62 15.81 10.60
C VAL A 90 -14.47 15.25 9.20
N ASP A 91 -13.40 15.62 8.51
CA ASP A 91 -13.05 15.08 7.22
C ASP A 91 -12.07 13.89 7.37
N LYS A 92 -11.97 13.07 6.31
CA LYS A 92 -11.00 11.96 6.30
C LYS A 92 -9.56 12.49 6.41
N GLY A 93 -8.82 12.02 7.41
CA GLY A 93 -7.43 12.41 7.66
C GLY A 93 -7.27 13.51 8.71
N ASP A 94 -8.37 14.17 9.16
CA ASP A 94 -8.31 15.15 10.23
C ASP A 94 -7.79 14.53 11.53
N ILE A 95 -6.95 15.27 12.24
CA ILE A 95 -6.43 14.86 13.55
C ILE A 95 -7.55 15.00 14.57
N LEU A 96 -7.91 13.91 15.21
CA LEU A 96 -8.95 13.86 16.23
C LEU A 96 -8.37 14.13 17.63
N CYS A 97 -7.27 13.46 17.95
CA CYS A 97 -6.53 13.64 19.18
C CYS A 97 -5.06 13.30 19.00
N ARG A 98 -4.23 13.77 19.92
CA ARG A 98 -2.79 13.45 19.97
C ARG A 98 -2.49 12.69 21.26
N LEU A 99 -1.83 11.56 21.10
CA LEU A 99 -1.33 10.74 22.19
C LEU A 99 0.16 11.02 22.40
N HIS A 100 0.61 11.07 23.62
CA HIS A 100 2.01 11.11 23.97
C HIS A 100 2.46 9.70 24.39
N ASN A 101 3.37 9.12 23.61
CA ASN A 101 3.98 7.82 23.89
C ASN A 101 5.49 7.95 23.91
N GLU A 102 6.06 8.25 25.11
CA GLU A 102 7.50 8.43 25.28
C GLU A 102 8.30 7.17 24.92
N GLN A 103 7.73 5.99 25.14
CA GLN A 103 8.40 4.74 24.83
C GLN A 103 8.61 4.59 23.29
N ALA A 104 7.58 4.88 22.50
CA ALA A 104 7.67 4.85 21.04
C ALA A 104 8.64 5.91 20.51
N ALA A 105 8.58 7.14 21.06
CA ALA A 105 9.46 8.23 20.69
C ALA A 105 10.93 7.95 21.06
N SER A 106 11.17 7.39 22.24
CA SER A 106 12.52 7.02 22.69
C SER A 106 13.12 5.90 21.84
N TYR A 107 12.32 4.86 21.53
CA TYR A 107 12.73 3.77 20.67
C TYR A 107 13.12 4.26 19.26
N TYR A 108 12.33 5.16 18.69
CA TYR A 108 12.62 5.76 17.39
C TYR A 108 13.91 6.59 17.43
N ARG A 109 14.10 7.44 18.46
CA ARG A 109 15.33 8.24 18.62
C ARG A 109 16.58 7.37 18.77
N ASP A 110 16.52 6.28 19.56
CA ASP A 110 17.63 5.35 19.73
C ASP A 110 17.98 4.66 18.41
N ALA A 111 16.99 4.12 17.70
CA ALA A 111 17.19 3.50 16.40
C ALA A 111 17.77 4.49 15.38
N PHE A 112 17.29 5.75 15.37
CA PHE A 112 17.81 6.80 14.49
C PHE A 112 19.25 7.14 14.79
N ALA A 113 19.62 7.30 16.07
CA ALA A 113 20.99 7.57 16.49
C ALA A 113 21.95 6.45 16.07
N LYS A 114 21.56 5.19 16.27
CA LYS A 114 22.34 4.01 15.84
C LYS A 114 22.48 3.95 14.31
N ALA A 115 21.41 4.23 13.57
CA ALA A 115 21.48 4.27 12.11
C ALA A 115 22.47 5.33 11.61
N MET A 116 22.48 6.52 12.22
CA MET A 116 23.44 7.58 11.89
C MET A 116 24.88 7.17 12.23
N GLU A 117 25.10 6.49 13.36
CA GLU A 117 26.41 5.96 13.73
C GLU A 117 26.94 4.96 12.70
N HIS A 118 26.14 3.96 12.32
CA HIS A 118 26.55 2.96 11.33
C HIS A 118 26.78 3.59 9.95
N ARG A 119 25.94 4.52 9.51
CA ARG A 119 26.12 5.26 8.24
C ARG A 119 27.44 6.05 8.23
N ALA A 120 27.73 6.74 9.32
CA ALA A 120 28.97 7.51 9.45
C ALA A 120 30.21 6.59 9.45
N ALA A 121 30.16 5.46 10.17
CA ALA A 121 31.23 4.48 10.20
C ALA A 121 31.45 3.84 8.81
N ILE A 122 30.39 3.46 8.10
CA ILE A 122 30.47 2.91 6.74
C ILE A 122 31.10 3.93 5.78
N ALA A 123 30.71 5.20 5.85
CA ALA A 123 31.29 6.26 5.02
C ALA A 123 32.80 6.40 5.23
N ARG A 124 33.27 6.32 6.47
CA ARG A 124 34.70 6.30 6.82
C ARG A 124 35.40 5.07 6.24
N LEU A 125 34.86 3.88 6.51
CA LEU A 125 35.47 2.61 6.10
C LEU A 125 35.55 2.47 4.56
N VAL A 126 34.52 2.92 3.84
CA VAL A 126 34.54 2.95 2.38
C VAL A 126 35.67 3.84 1.86
N ALA A 127 35.87 4.99 2.49
CA ALA A 127 36.93 5.89 2.12
C ALA A 127 38.34 5.29 2.40
N GLU A 128 38.46 4.53 3.49
CA GLU A 128 39.69 3.79 3.83
C GLU A 128 40.04 2.69 2.82
N VAL A 129 39.02 1.96 2.34
CA VAL A 129 39.21 0.95 1.27
C VAL A 129 39.59 1.59 -0.04
N GLU A 130 39.00 2.73 -0.38
CA GLU A 130 39.25 3.49 -1.62
C GLU A 130 40.45 4.42 -1.57
N ASP A 131 41.14 4.50 -0.41
CA ASP A 131 42.29 5.37 -0.15
C ASP A 131 42.02 6.85 -0.48
N ARG A 132 40.87 7.34 0.03
CA ARG A 132 40.41 8.72 -0.14
C ARG A 132 39.88 9.31 1.17
N ASP A 133 39.66 10.60 1.20
CA ASP A 133 39.04 11.26 2.37
C ASP A 133 37.56 10.85 2.50
N PRO A 134 37.03 10.65 3.72
CA PRO A 134 35.64 10.33 3.98
C PRO A 134 34.69 11.43 3.51
N VAL A 135 33.64 11.02 2.77
CA VAL A 135 32.57 11.89 2.32
C VAL A 135 31.30 11.48 3.06
N PHE A 136 30.70 12.42 3.79
CA PHE A 136 29.48 12.22 4.56
C PHE A 136 28.31 12.91 3.89
N ASP A 137 27.10 12.31 3.99
CA ASP A 137 25.86 12.89 3.48
C ASP A 137 25.52 14.19 4.20
N ASP A 138 24.74 15.03 3.55
CA ASP A 138 24.32 16.31 4.15
C ASP A 138 23.39 16.13 5.35
N GLU A 139 22.62 15.03 5.40
CA GLU A 139 21.82 14.65 6.55
C GLU A 139 22.70 14.35 7.77
N LEU A 140 23.75 13.53 7.62
CA LEU A 140 24.72 13.25 8.68
C LEU A 140 25.40 14.52 9.20
N LYS A 141 25.79 15.42 8.30
CA LYS A 141 26.44 16.70 8.69
C LYS A 141 25.50 17.58 9.50
N LYS A 142 24.20 17.56 9.19
CA LYS A 142 23.19 18.41 9.83
C LYS A 142 22.72 17.83 11.15
N GLU A 143 22.32 16.55 11.15
CA GLU A 143 21.67 15.90 12.30
C GLU A 143 22.69 15.35 13.32
N ALA A 144 23.89 14.96 12.88
CA ALA A 144 24.92 14.35 13.74
C ALA A 144 26.34 14.89 13.49
N PRO A 145 26.58 16.21 13.58
CA PRO A 145 27.89 16.81 13.28
C PRO A 145 29.01 16.31 14.18
N GLN A 146 28.71 15.92 15.42
CA GLN A 146 29.69 15.35 16.34
C GLN A 146 30.19 13.99 15.87
N LEU A 147 29.27 13.10 15.41
CA LEU A 147 29.66 11.80 14.86
C LEU A 147 30.56 11.95 13.63
N VAL A 148 30.26 12.89 12.75
CA VAL A 148 31.11 13.18 11.58
C VAL A 148 32.51 13.57 12.01
N ASN A 149 32.64 14.47 12.98
CA ASN A 149 33.93 14.89 13.51
C ASN A 149 34.70 13.74 14.16
N ASP A 150 34.00 12.88 14.90
CA ASP A 150 34.61 11.72 15.54
C ASP A 150 35.13 10.72 14.51
N GLN A 151 34.34 10.41 13.48
CA GLN A 151 34.76 9.54 12.39
C GLN A 151 35.93 10.12 11.59
N LEU A 152 35.98 11.44 11.37
CA LEU A 152 37.13 12.09 10.75
C LEU A 152 38.40 11.95 11.61
N ARG A 153 38.29 12.08 12.95
CA ARG A 153 39.43 11.88 13.88
C ARG A 153 39.92 10.44 13.85
N ILE A 154 39.01 9.48 13.88
CA ILE A 154 39.33 8.05 13.79
C ILE A 154 40.05 7.75 12.47
N SER A 155 39.49 8.20 11.33
CA SER A 155 40.09 8.00 10.00
C SER A 155 41.54 8.54 9.96
N ARG A 156 41.77 9.76 10.42
CA ARG A 156 43.11 10.36 10.45
C ARG A 156 44.07 9.56 11.32
N ALA A 157 43.63 9.11 12.49
CA ALA A 157 44.45 8.30 13.38
C ALA A 157 44.82 6.94 12.74
N GLN A 158 43.89 6.25 12.13
CA GLN A 158 44.14 4.97 11.45
C GLN A 158 45.05 5.14 10.22
N GLN A 159 44.83 6.17 9.40
CA GLN A 159 45.69 6.47 8.27
C GLN A 159 47.14 6.79 8.74
N GLN A 160 47.28 7.56 9.80
CA GLN A 160 48.61 7.87 10.36
C GLN A 160 49.30 6.61 10.90
N GLN A 161 48.58 5.75 11.59
CA GLN A 161 49.13 4.49 12.09
C GLN A 161 49.58 3.60 10.92
N LEU A 162 48.72 3.40 9.93
CA LEU A 162 49.05 2.61 8.73
C LEU A 162 50.25 3.16 8.01
N LYS A 163 50.35 4.49 7.86
CA LYS A 163 51.50 5.15 7.22
C LYS A 163 52.80 4.87 7.96
N ILE A 164 52.79 4.90 9.30
CA ILE A 164 54.01 4.60 10.12
C ILE A 164 54.40 3.14 9.94
N GLU A 165 53.42 2.20 9.99
CA GLU A 165 53.66 0.77 9.81
C GLU A 165 54.23 0.47 8.41
N LEU A 166 53.66 1.06 7.37
CA LEU A 166 54.14 0.90 5.99
C LEU A 166 55.52 1.49 5.78
N SER A 167 55.84 2.67 6.41
CA SER A 167 57.16 3.26 6.36
C SER A 167 58.22 2.33 6.96
N LEU A 168 57.92 1.73 8.12
CA LEU A 168 58.85 0.79 8.75
C LEU A 168 59.14 -0.45 7.87
N LEU A 169 58.09 -0.99 7.28
CA LEU A 169 58.21 -2.15 6.34
C LEU A 169 58.96 -1.77 5.05
N GLN A 170 58.72 -0.56 4.57
CA GLN A 170 59.43 -0.02 3.39
C GLN A 170 60.93 0.18 3.69
N ASP A 171 61.29 0.73 4.86
CA ASP A 171 62.69 0.88 5.29
C ASP A 171 63.39 -0.47 5.35
N GLN A 172 62.72 -1.51 5.85
CA GLN A 172 63.25 -2.88 5.85
C GLN A 172 63.50 -3.42 4.43
N TYR A 173 62.60 -3.15 3.52
CA TYR A 173 62.79 -3.52 2.09
C TYR A 173 63.97 -2.78 1.47
N GLU A 174 64.08 -1.46 1.69
CA GLU A 174 65.18 -0.64 1.18
C GLU A 174 66.54 -1.08 1.74
N GLN A 175 66.60 -1.40 3.04
CA GLN A 175 67.79 -1.96 3.68
C GLN A 175 68.22 -3.26 2.97
N LYS A 176 67.32 -4.18 2.66
CA LYS A 176 67.61 -5.43 1.94
C LYS A 176 68.03 -5.18 0.49
N GLN A 177 67.45 -4.19 -0.17
CA GLN A 177 67.80 -3.75 -1.50
C GLN A 177 69.24 -3.19 -1.55
N GLN A 178 69.61 -2.40 -0.53
CA GLN A 178 70.97 -1.87 -0.37
C GLN A 178 71.99 -3.01 -0.14
N GLU A 179 71.66 -3.99 0.72
CA GLU A 179 72.51 -5.18 0.95
C GLU A 179 72.79 -5.94 -0.35
N VAL A 180 71.74 -6.11 -1.20
CA VAL A 180 71.90 -6.71 -2.54
C VAL A 180 72.84 -5.89 -3.39
N SER A 181 72.75 -4.56 -3.37
CA SER A 181 73.57 -3.67 -4.19
C SER A 181 75.06 -3.68 -3.75
N GLU A 182 75.30 -3.73 -2.45
CA GLU A 182 76.63 -3.82 -1.81
C GLU A 182 77.32 -5.15 -2.18
N MET A 183 76.61 -6.28 -1.99
CA MET A 183 77.13 -7.61 -2.38
C MET A 183 77.43 -7.69 -3.86
N ALA A 184 76.53 -7.13 -4.72
CA ALA A 184 76.78 -7.06 -6.15
C ALA A 184 77.98 -6.19 -6.52
N GLY A 185 78.22 -5.09 -5.81
CA GLY A 185 79.35 -4.23 -5.93
C GLY A 185 80.68 -4.96 -5.58
N ARG A 186 80.65 -5.63 -4.41
CA ARG A 186 81.80 -6.43 -3.92
C ARG A 186 82.13 -7.59 -4.87
N LYS A 187 81.10 -8.27 -5.40
CA LYS A 187 81.30 -9.31 -6.41
C LYS A 187 82.00 -8.77 -7.66
N ARG A 188 81.57 -7.61 -8.18
CA ARG A 188 82.24 -6.98 -9.35
C ARG A 188 83.68 -6.63 -9.06
N GLN A 189 83.98 -6.15 -7.87
CA GLN A 189 85.38 -5.83 -7.43
C GLN A 189 86.23 -7.10 -7.41
N LEU A 190 85.74 -8.17 -6.74
CA LEU A 190 86.47 -9.43 -6.65
C LEU A 190 86.64 -10.11 -8.03
N GLN A 191 85.63 -10.00 -8.92
CA GLN A 191 85.76 -10.46 -10.31
C GLN A 191 86.88 -9.76 -11.05
N ARG A 192 87.07 -8.43 -10.91
CA ARG A 192 88.16 -7.68 -11.47
C ARG A 192 89.53 -8.15 -10.90
N SER A 193 89.58 -8.34 -9.55
CA SER A 193 90.78 -8.85 -8.90
C SER A 193 91.17 -10.26 -9.39
N LEU A 194 90.14 -11.13 -9.56
CA LEU A 194 90.33 -12.48 -10.12
C LEU A 194 90.85 -12.42 -11.53
N GLU A 195 90.33 -11.55 -12.39
CA GLU A 195 90.81 -11.36 -13.76
C GLU A 195 92.26 -10.96 -13.79
N VAL A 196 92.73 -10.04 -12.95
CA VAL A 196 94.13 -9.63 -12.84
C VAL A 196 94.97 -10.80 -12.36
N ALA A 197 94.53 -11.53 -11.30
CA ALA A 197 95.26 -12.71 -10.84
C ALA A 197 95.39 -13.82 -11.87
N LEU A 198 94.36 -14.06 -12.68
CA LEU A 198 94.39 -14.99 -13.79
C LEU A 198 95.38 -14.55 -14.85
N LYS A 199 95.44 -13.24 -15.17
CA LYS A 199 96.45 -12.73 -16.17
C LYS A 199 97.85 -12.94 -15.65
N GLN A 200 98.11 -12.59 -14.31
CA GLN A 200 99.39 -12.82 -13.70
C GLN A 200 99.85 -14.29 -13.75
N ARG A 201 98.95 -15.21 -13.32
CA ARG A 201 99.19 -16.67 -13.38
C ARG A 201 99.49 -17.14 -14.79
N ASN A 202 98.68 -16.68 -15.80
CA ASN A 202 98.87 -17.12 -17.23
C ASN A 202 100.19 -16.60 -17.81
N ILE A 203 100.73 -15.45 -17.36
CA ILE A 203 102.00 -14.95 -17.72
C ILE A 203 103.13 -15.75 -17.00
N ALA A 204 102.99 -16.05 -15.72
CA ALA A 204 103.96 -16.78 -14.90
C ALA A 204 104.07 -18.26 -15.38
N LYS A 205 103.03 -18.95 -15.76
CA LYS A 205 102.99 -20.37 -16.14
C LYS A 205 104.09 -20.74 -17.12
N PRO A 206 104.22 -20.14 -18.36
CA PRO A 206 105.22 -20.48 -19.34
C PRO A 206 106.59 -20.13 -18.90
N LEU A 207 106.77 -19.16 -17.97
CA LEU A 207 108.08 -18.81 -17.42
C LEU A 207 108.58 -19.84 -16.42
N VAL A 208 107.79 -20.45 -15.63
CA VAL A 208 108.09 -21.58 -14.75
C VAL A 208 108.42 -22.83 -15.58
N GLU A 209 107.66 -23.16 -16.63
CA GLU A 209 107.96 -24.27 -17.53
C GLU A 209 109.34 -24.13 -18.17
N LYS A 210 109.82 -22.88 -18.39
CA LYS A 210 111.17 -22.57 -18.87
C LYS A 210 112.24 -22.42 -17.81
N GLN A 211 111.93 -22.69 -16.53
CA GLN A 211 112.76 -22.55 -15.33
C GLN A 211 113.27 -21.11 -15.10
N ILE A 212 112.63 -20.06 -15.61
CA ILE A 212 112.99 -18.65 -15.49
C ILE A 212 112.29 -18.04 -14.28
N HIS A 213 111.23 -18.64 -13.71
CA HIS A 213 110.47 -18.15 -12.58
C HIS A 213 110.32 -19.23 -11.50
N SER A 214 110.18 -18.80 -10.19
CA SER A 214 110.03 -19.68 -9.02
C SER A 214 108.74 -20.44 -9.07
N GLU A 215 108.79 -21.78 -8.91
CA GLU A 215 107.62 -22.62 -8.74
C GLU A 215 106.79 -22.26 -7.53
N LEU A 216 107.42 -21.84 -6.45
CA LEU A 216 106.77 -21.40 -5.21
C LEU A 216 105.91 -20.13 -5.41
N ASP A 217 106.48 -19.14 -6.21
CA ASP A 217 105.73 -17.93 -6.54
C ASP A 217 104.50 -18.24 -7.49
N TYR A 218 104.67 -19.19 -8.39
CA TYR A 218 103.50 -19.64 -9.22
C TYR A 218 102.44 -20.29 -8.37
N LEU A 219 102.76 -21.19 -7.41
CA LEU A 219 101.80 -21.80 -6.50
C LEU A 219 101.08 -20.76 -5.65
N ALA A 220 101.77 -19.70 -5.20
CA ALA A 220 101.19 -18.59 -4.51
C ALA A 220 100.10 -17.84 -5.37
N LEU A 221 100.40 -17.66 -6.71
CA LEU A 221 99.48 -17.06 -7.62
C LEU A 221 98.23 -18.01 -7.88
N GLU A 222 98.51 -19.32 -7.96
CA GLU A 222 97.46 -20.33 -8.13
C GLU A 222 96.51 -20.33 -6.87
N GLN A 223 97.12 -20.35 -5.70
CA GLN A 223 96.35 -20.24 -4.44
C GLN A 223 95.48 -18.95 -4.40
N ARG A 224 96.06 -17.82 -4.82
CA ARG A 224 95.29 -16.55 -4.90
C ARG A 224 94.13 -16.59 -5.89
N VAL A 225 94.33 -17.22 -7.04
CA VAL A 225 93.22 -17.42 -8.00
C VAL A 225 92.12 -18.31 -7.42
N VAL A 226 92.49 -19.44 -6.76
CA VAL A 226 91.50 -20.32 -6.12
C VAL A 226 90.72 -19.61 -5.03
N GLU A 227 91.38 -18.83 -4.15
CA GLU A 227 90.78 -18.03 -3.11
C GLU A 227 89.75 -17.02 -3.68
N LEU A 228 90.24 -16.17 -4.65
CA LEU A 228 89.35 -15.16 -5.26
C LEU A 228 88.18 -15.78 -6.03
N ARG A 229 88.37 -16.94 -6.65
CA ARG A 229 87.29 -17.68 -7.35
C ARG A 229 86.26 -18.18 -6.33
N GLY A 230 86.71 -18.73 -5.19
CA GLY A 230 85.83 -19.14 -4.08
C GLY A 230 85.01 -17.98 -3.53
N ASP A 231 85.63 -16.84 -3.35
CA ASP A 231 84.95 -15.62 -2.87
C ASP A 231 83.87 -15.10 -3.86
N VAL A 232 84.19 -15.11 -5.17
CA VAL A 232 83.24 -14.72 -6.21
C VAL A 232 82.06 -15.68 -6.25
N GLU A 233 82.32 -16.99 -6.13
CA GLU A 233 81.29 -18.02 -6.12
C GLU A 233 80.42 -17.93 -4.87
N ALA A 234 81.01 -17.72 -3.69
CA ALA A 234 80.28 -17.51 -2.43
C ALA A 234 79.33 -16.33 -2.54
N LEU A 235 79.72 -15.20 -3.11
CA LEU A 235 78.85 -14.05 -3.35
C LEU A 235 77.83 -14.32 -4.44
N ALA A 236 78.21 -15.11 -5.48
CA ALA A 236 77.25 -15.52 -6.55
C ALA A 236 76.06 -16.36 -5.97
N LEU A 237 76.30 -17.17 -4.95
CA LEU A 237 75.29 -17.94 -4.22
C LEU A 237 74.59 -17.11 -3.15
N GLY A 238 75.26 -16.12 -2.55
CA GLY A 238 74.70 -15.24 -1.51
C GLY A 238 73.70 -14.23 -2.05
N ILE A 239 73.99 -13.58 -3.19
CA ILE A 239 73.12 -12.54 -3.80
C ILE A 239 71.70 -12.99 -4.04
N PRO A 240 71.40 -14.18 -4.64
CA PRO A 240 70.04 -14.67 -4.84
C PRO A 240 69.26 -14.88 -3.53
N ARG A 241 69.95 -15.22 -2.42
CA ARG A 241 69.38 -15.38 -1.09
C ARG A 241 68.88 -14.02 -0.57
N VAL A 242 69.71 -12.98 -0.63
CA VAL A 242 69.32 -11.64 -0.15
C VAL A 242 68.28 -11.02 -1.07
N LYS A 243 68.35 -11.26 -2.38
CA LYS A 243 67.29 -10.86 -3.31
C LYS A 243 65.94 -11.47 -2.96
N ARG A 244 65.88 -12.74 -2.54
CA ARG A 244 64.62 -13.38 -2.05
C ARG A 244 64.16 -12.72 -0.76
N ALA A 245 65.06 -12.42 0.17
CA ALA A 245 64.70 -11.70 1.39
C ALA A 245 64.18 -10.28 1.11
N ALA A 246 64.74 -9.56 0.12
CA ALA A 246 64.22 -8.27 -0.32
C ALA A 246 62.79 -8.39 -0.90
N LYS A 247 62.60 -9.42 -1.76
CA LYS A 247 61.25 -9.69 -2.31
C LYS A 247 60.23 -10.06 -1.21
N GLU A 248 60.65 -10.81 -0.20
CA GLU A 248 59.82 -11.14 0.96
C GLU A 248 59.46 -9.88 1.76
N ALA A 249 60.41 -8.97 2.02
CA ALA A 249 60.15 -7.70 2.67
C ALA A 249 59.14 -6.83 1.89
N LEU A 250 59.25 -6.77 0.57
CA LEU A 250 58.26 -6.12 -0.33
C LEU A 250 56.88 -6.78 -0.19
N GLY A 251 56.83 -8.11 -0.18
CA GLY A 251 55.61 -8.85 0.02
C GLY A 251 54.91 -8.52 1.34
N ARG A 252 55.65 -8.25 2.40
CA ARG A 252 55.09 -7.81 3.69
C ARG A 252 54.41 -6.43 3.62
N VAL A 253 54.94 -5.52 2.80
CA VAL A 253 54.30 -4.22 2.55
C VAL A 253 52.94 -4.39 1.90
N GLU A 254 52.89 -5.19 0.82
CA GLU A 254 51.65 -5.43 0.10
C GLU A 254 50.64 -6.25 0.93
N GLN A 255 51.14 -7.22 1.70
CA GLN A 255 50.30 -8.00 2.61
C GLN A 255 49.64 -7.07 3.66
N ARG A 256 50.41 -6.16 4.27
CA ARG A 256 49.83 -5.23 5.28
C ARG A 256 48.76 -4.31 4.70
N LYS A 257 48.94 -3.81 3.47
CA LYS A 257 47.90 -3.05 2.75
C LYS A 257 46.65 -3.88 2.50
N ALA A 258 46.85 -5.12 2.05
CA ALA A 258 45.71 -6.03 1.77
C ALA A 258 44.97 -6.39 3.07
N GLU A 259 45.65 -6.67 4.16
CA GLU A 259 45.03 -6.92 5.48
C GLU A 259 44.22 -5.73 5.98
N PHE A 260 44.74 -4.51 5.87
CA PHE A 260 44.01 -3.30 6.24
C PHE A 260 42.73 -3.14 5.45
N ARG A 261 42.76 -3.35 4.11
CA ARG A 261 41.59 -3.29 3.26
C ARG A 261 40.60 -4.40 3.57
N SER A 262 41.07 -5.61 3.83
CA SER A 262 40.23 -6.76 4.16
C SER A 262 39.48 -6.54 5.48
N GLN A 263 40.16 -6.03 6.49
CA GLN A 263 39.55 -5.69 7.78
C GLN A 263 38.48 -4.61 7.63
N ALA A 264 38.75 -3.56 6.84
CA ALA A 264 37.77 -2.52 6.57
C ALA A 264 36.54 -3.05 5.80
N LEU A 265 36.75 -3.95 4.82
CA LEU A 265 35.65 -4.58 4.09
C LEU A 265 34.79 -5.50 4.96
N GLU A 266 35.41 -6.25 5.86
CA GLU A 266 34.73 -7.10 6.82
C GLU A 266 33.85 -6.25 7.77
N GLU A 267 34.42 -5.19 8.33
CA GLU A 267 33.67 -4.24 9.18
C GLU A 267 32.54 -3.54 8.41
N ILE A 268 32.74 -3.17 7.14
CA ILE A 268 31.67 -2.61 6.28
C ILE A 268 30.50 -3.58 6.17
N ASN A 269 30.76 -4.86 5.92
CA ASN A 269 29.71 -5.86 5.78
C ASN A 269 28.93 -6.06 7.08
N GLU A 270 29.62 -6.16 8.21
CA GLU A 270 28.99 -6.24 9.53
C GLU A 270 28.11 -5.03 9.80
N ARG A 271 28.65 -3.81 9.63
CA ARG A 271 27.92 -2.55 9.82
C ARG A 271 26.73 -2.41 8.90
N ARG A 272 26.82 -2.92 7.65
CA ARG A 272 25.68 -2.90 6.71
C ARG A 272 24.57 -3.83 7.14
N LEU A 273 24.89 -5.03 7.65
CA LEU A 273 23.87 -5.97 8.16
C LEU A 273 23.14 -5.37 9.37
N GLU A 274 23.87 -4.75 10.29
CA GLU A 274 23.30 -4.07 11.44
C GLU A 274 22.45 -2.87 11.02
N LEU A 275 22.93 -2.05 10.09
CA LEU A 275 22.19 -0.91 9.56
C LEU A 275 20.87 -1.33 8.89
N ASN A 276 20.87 -2.43 8.13
CA ASN A 276 19.64 -2.96 7.52
C ASN A 276 18.62 -3.34 8.60
N SER A 277 19.04 -4.06 9.63
CA SER A 277 18.16 -4.41 10.76
C SER A 277 17.62 -3.17 11.50
N ILE A 278 18.48 -2.17 11.71
CA ILE A 278 18.08 -0.92 12.36
C ILE A 278 17.13 -0.11 11.46
N THR A 279 17.32 -0.12 10.15
CA THR A 279 16.45 0.58 9.21
C THR A 279 15.02 0.02 9.22
N GLU A 280 14.85 -1.30 9.31
CA GLU A 280 13.55 -1.94 9.50
C GLU A 280 12.91 -1.51 10.83
N ASN A 281 13.68 -1.50 11.92
CA ASN A 281 13.22 -1.04 13.21
C ASN A 281 12.86 0.46 13.20
N LEU A 282 13.60 1.27 12.46
CA LEU A 282 13.37 2.71 12.30
C LEU A 282 12.06 2.97 11.55
N SER A 283 11.79 2.22 10.47
CA SER A 283 10.53 2.29 9.73
C SER A 283 9.35 1.95 10.64
N SER A 284 9.42 0.81 11.34
CA SER A 284 8.38 0.39 12.31
C SER A 284 8.21 1.40 13.45
N GLY A 285 9.31 1.93 13.98
CA GLY A 285 9.29 2.96 15.02
C GLY A 285 8.68 4.28 14.54
N GLY A 286 8.99 4.70 13.31
CA GLY A 286 8.41 5.88 12.67
C GLY A 286 6.89 5.77 12.51
N ASP A 287 6.41 4.60 12.08
CA ASP A 287 4.98 4.32 12.01
C ASP A 287 4.29 4.42 13.38
N ARG A 288 4.93 3.90 14.44
CA ARG A 288 4.41 4.02 15.80
C ARG A 288 4.30 5.46 16.26
N VAL A 289 5.31 6.28 15.99
CA VAL A 289 5.30 7.71 16.29
C VAL A 289 4.23 8.43 15.47
N THR A 290 4.07 8.11 14.18
CA THR A 290 3.05 8.72 13.32
C THR A 290 1.62 8.38 13.80
N ARG A 291 1.40 7.15 14.30
CA ARG A 291 0.13 6.73 14.89
C ARG A 291 -0.22 7.41 16.21
N THR A 292 0.69 8.17 16.82
CA THR A 292 0.33 8.99 18.00
C THR A 292 -0.63 10.14 17.64
N ASP A 293 -0.60 10.62 16.39
CA ASP A 293 -1.66 11.49 15.84
C ASP A 293 -2.82 10.60 15.36
N VAL A 294 -3.86 10.49 16.15
CA VAL A 294 -5.06 9.70 15.82
C VAL A 294 -5.91 10.48 14.84
N ARG A 295 -6.15 9.90 13.66
CA ARG A 295 -6.86 10.56 12.56
C ARG A 295 -8.15 9.86 12.19
N SER A 296 -9.11 10.63 11.66
CA SER A 296 -10.36 10.07 11.16
C SER A 296 -10.14 9.26 9.89
N PRO A 297 -10.58 7.99 9.83
CA PRO A 297 -10.51 7.17 8.62
C PRO A 297 -11.55 7.55 7.57
N VAL A 298 -12.60 8.28 7.96
CA VAL A 298 -13.76 8.63 7.13
C VAL A 298 -14.20 10.07 7.38
N ARG A 299 -14.93 10.65 6.43
CA ARG A 299 -15.70 11.86 6.69
C ARG A 299 -16.94 11.51 7.50
N GLY A 300 -17.16 12.16 8.65
CA GLY A 300 -18.25 11.80 9.54
C GLY A 300 -18.53 12.82 10.64
N ILE A 301 -19.45 12.47 11.52
CA ILE A 301 -19.77 13.23 12.73
C ILE A 301 -19.27 12.45 13.93
N VAL A 302 -18.55 13.11 14.84
CA VAL A 302 -18.12 12.55 16.12
C VAL A 302 -19.38 12.35 16.99
N LYS A 303 -19.71 11.08 17.26
CA LYS A 303 -20.92 10.73 17.99
C LYS A 303 -20.69 10.75 19.49
N HIS A 304 -19.62 10.10 19.93
CA HIS A 304 -19.29 9.96 21.36
C HIS A 304 -17.77 9.88 21.56
N ILE A 305 -17.29 10.54 22.62
CA ILE A 305 -15.88 10.50 23.02
C ILE A 305 -15.79 9.76 24.36
N MET A 306 -15.24 8.53 24.32
CA MET A 306 -15.14 7.66 25.51
C MET A 306 -14.04 8.13 26.46
N SER A 307 -12.94 8.66 25.91
CA SER A 307 -11.80 9.15 26.68
C SER A 307 -11.57 10.63 26.40
N ASN A 308 -12.01 11.50 27.33
CA ASN A 308 -11.95 12.96 27.20
C ASN A 308 -11.04 13.63 28.24
N THR A 309 -10.42 12.86 29.13
CA THR A 309 -9.57 13.39 30.19
C THR A 309 -8.16 13.64 29.70
N LEU A 310 -7.77 14.91 29.58
CA LEU A 310 -6.37 15.26 29.28
C LEU A 310 -5.42 14.72 30.35
N GLY A 311 -4.34 14.09 29.97
CA GLY A 311 -3.43 13.36 30.86
C GLY A 311 -3.91 11.94 31.20
N GLY A 312 -5.08 11.52 30.74
CA GLY A 312 -5.60 10.16 30.90
C GLY A 312 -4.79 9.15 30.09
N VAL A 313 -4.68 7.93 30.61
CA VAL A 313 -3.98 6.83 29.94
C VAL A 313 -4.95 6.04 29.09
N ILE A 314 -4.67 5.94 27.80
CA ILE A 314 -5.39 5.12 26.82
C ILE A 314 -4.57 3.83 26.59
N ARG A 315 -5.21 2.68 26.77
CA ARG A 315 -4.56 1.38 26.58
C ARG A 315 -4.45 1.03 25.09
N PRO A 316 -3.49 0.20 24.69
CA PRO A 316 -3.41 -0.34 23.34
C PRO A 316 -4.73 -1.04 22.95
N GLY A 317 -5.29 -0.64 21.77
CA GLY A 317 -6.56 -1.18 21.27
C GLY A 317 -7.82 -0.66 21.96
N GLU A 318 -7.71 0.28 22.88
CA GLU A 318 -8.88 0.90 23.54
C GLU A 318 -9.58 1.86 22.59
N SER A 319 -10.93 1.82 22.62
CA SER A 319 -11.77 2.73 21.82
C SER A 319 -11.77 4.13 22.41
N ILE A 320 -11.35 5.10 21.61
CA ILE A 320 -11.21 6.51 22.03
C ILE A 320 -12.50 7.27 21.75
N MET A 321 -13.07 7.10 20.56
CA MET A 321 -14.30 7.76 20.13
C MET A 321 -15.00 7.00 19.00
N GLU A 322 -16.27 7.34 18.77
CA GLU A 322 -17.09 6.84 17.69
C GLU A 322 -17.35 7.93 16.66
N VAL A 323 -17.15 7.60 15.39
CA VAL A 323 -17.46 8.48 14.25
C VAL A 323 -18.51 7.83 13.38
N VAL A 324 -19.62 8.54 13.15
CA VAL A 324 -20.67 8.13 12.21
C VAL A 324 -20.34 8.67 10.83
N PRO A 325 -20.10 7.81 9.84
CA PRO A 325 -19.77 8.24 8.48
C PRO A 325 -20.89 9.06 7.85
N LEU A 326 -20.52 10.14 7.16
CA LEU A 326 -21.38 10.94 6.30
C LEU A 326 -21.11 10.57 4.85
N ASP A 327 -21.90 9.60 4.34
CA ASP A 327 -21.78 9.18 2.95
C ASP A 327 -22.63 10.03 2.01
N ASP A 328 -22.28 10.04 0.73
CA ASP A 328 -23.07 10.68 -0.33
C ASP A 328 -24.34 9.91 -0.68
N THR A 329 -24.52 8.68 -0.16
CA THR A 329 -25.69 7.82 -0.36
C THR A 329 -26.26 7.40 0.98
N LEU A 330 -27.57 7.25 1.05
CA LEU A 330 -28.27 6.75 2.23
C LEU A 330 -28.71 5.30 2.02
N LEU A 331 -28.76 4.56 3.10
CA LEU A 331 -29.36 3.23 3.13
C LEU A 331 -30.68 3.33 3.90
N VAL A 332 -31.76 2.86 3.29
CA VAL A 332 -33.06 2.80 3.95
C VAL A 332 -33.41 1.35 4.17
N GLU A 333 -33.65 1.01 5.42
CA GLU A 333 -34.08 -0.32 5.83
C GLU A 333 -35.61 -0.30 5.97
N ALA A 334 -36.29 -1.00 5.05
CA ALA A 334 -37.75 -1.02 5.00
C ALA A 334 -38.29 -2.42 5.31
N GLU A 335 -39.37 -2.48 6.03
CA GLU A 335 -40.11 -3.68 6.38
C GLU A 335 -41.19 -3.96 5.32
N ILE A 336 -41.11 -5.13 4.72
CA ILE A 336 -42.02 -5.58 3.66
C ILE A 336 -42.80 -6.81 4.14
N LYS A 337 -44.08 -6.86 3.85
CA LYS A 337 -44.93 -8.00 4.21
C LYS A 337 -44.53 -9.28 3.48
N PRO A 338 -44.63 -10.47 4.09
CA PRO A 338 -44.29 -11.74 3.45
C PRO A 338 -45.10 -12.04 2.20
N SER A 339 -46.33 -11.50 2.06
CA SER A 339 -47.16 -11.64 0.87
C SER A 339 -46.55 -11.02 -0.38
N ASP A 340 -45.68 -10.02 -0.23
CA ASP A 340 -45.22 -9.19 -1.33
C ASP A 340 -43.74 -9.46 -1.68
N ILE A 341 -43.04 -10.26 -0.86
CA ILE A 341 -41.60 -10.55 -1.02
C ILE A 341 -41.27 -11.31 -2.31
N ALA A 342 -42.20 -12.15 -2.77
CA ALA A 342 -42.01 -12.97 -3.96
C ALA A 342 -41.76 -12.16 -5.26
N PHE A 343 -42.12 -10.88 -5.26
CA PHE A 343 -41.97 -9.97 -6.40
C PHE A 343 -40.74 -9.06 -6.28
N LEU A 344 -39.99 -9.21 -5.21
CA LEU A 344 -38.82 -8.37 -4.93
C LEU A 344 -37.53 -9.12 -5.26
N HIS A 345 -36.59 -8.43 -5.91
CA HIS A 345 -35.24 -8.92 -6.15
C HIS A 345 -34.24 -7.75 -6.11
N PRO A 346 -32.97 -8.02 -5.76
CA PRO A 346 -31.91 -7.01 -5.80
C PRO A 346 -31.80 -6.37 -7.19
N GLY A 347 -31.51 -5.07 -7.22
CA GLY A 347 -31.36 -4.28 -8.44
C GLY A 347 -32.67 -3.60 -8.94
N GLN A 348 -33.82 -3.85 -8.32
CA GLN A 348 -35.06 -3.15 -8.65
C GLN A 348 -35.00 -1.69 -8.27
N LYS A 349 -35.63 -0.84 -9.08
CA LYS A 349 -35.80 0.58 -8.79
C LYS A 349 -36.80 0.78 -7.65
N ALA A 350 -36.47 1.67 -6.76
CA ALA A 350 -37.33 2.04 -5.65
C ALA A 350 -37.37 3.57 -5.52
N GLN A 351 -38.49 4.06 -4.97
CA GLN A 351 -38.65 5.45 -4.63
C GLN A 351 -38.80 5.56 -3.12
N VAL A 352 -37.89 6.31 -2.51
CA VAL A 352 -37.84 6.55 -1.07
C VAL A 352 -38.51 7.89 -0.75
N LYS A 353 -39.48 7.88 0.13
CA LYS A 353 -40.27 9.02 0.58
C LYS A 353 -39.97 9.26 2.04
N ILE A 354 -39.26 10.35 2.35
CA ILE A 354 -38.92 10.69 3.75
C ILE A 354 -40.16 11.31 4.43
N THR A 355 -40.59 10.75 5.54
CA THR A 355 -41.82 11.16 6.19
C THR A 355 -41.76 12.59 6.75
N ALA A 356 -40.55 13.10 7.09
CA ALA A 356 -40.32 14.46 7.55
C ALA A 356 -40.60 15.53 6.47
N TYR A 357 -40.65 15.15 5.20
CA TYR A 357 -40.90 16.05 4.08
C TYR A 357 -42.13 15.60 3.28
N ASP A 358 -43.04 16.54 2.98
CA ASP A 358 -44.23 16.22 2.19
C ASP A 358 -43.82 15.79 0.77
N PHE A 359 -44.06 14.54 0.46
CA PHE A 359 -43.72 13.95 -0.83
C PHE A 359 -44.36 14.70 -2.03
N SER A 360 -45.57 15.25 -1.84
CA SER A 360 -46.32 15.96 -2.91
C SER A 360 -45.63 17.26 -3.30
N ILE A 361 -44.84 17.85 -2.39
CA ILE A 361 -44.15 19.13 -2.59
C ILE A 361 -42.69 18.90 -2.93
N TYR A 362 -42.02 18.04 -2.16
CA TYR A 362 -40.56 17.89 -2.20
C TYR A 362 -40.08 16.71 -3.05
N GLY A 363 -41.03 15.80 -3.44
CA GLY A 363 -40.70 14.59 -4.17
C GLY A 363 -40.04 13.53 -3.27
N GLY A 364 -39.47 12.53 -3.89
CA GLY A 364 -38.74 11.45 -3.21
C GLY A 364 -37.38 11.20 -3.82
N LEU A 365 -36.58 10.41 -3.15
CA LEU A 365 -35.26 9.99 -3.64
C LEU A 365 -35.38 8.73 -4.49
N GLU A 366 -34.68 8.71 -5.61
CA GLU A 366 -34.50 7.48 -6.38
C GLU A 366 -33.51 6.57 -5.66
N GLY A 367 -33.84 5.29 -5.59
CA GLY A 367 -32.99 4.28 -5.01
C GLY A 367 -33.04 2.97 -5.78
N THR A 368 -32.23 2.04 -5.36
CA THR A 368 -32.22 0.65 -5.85
C THR A 368 -32.21 -0.32 -4.69
N VAL A 369 -32.94 -1.41 -4.80
CA VAL A 369 -32.91 -2.51 -3.83
C VAL A 369 -31.53 -3.12 -3.83
N GLU A 370 -30.82 -3.04 -2.71
CA GLU A 370 -29.47 -3.59 -2.56
C GLU A 370 -29.49 -5.02 -2.03
N ASN A 371 -30.27 -5.24 -0.98
CA ASN A 371 -30.34 -6.53 -0.32
C ASN A 371 -31.74 -6.77 0.25
N ILE A 372 -32.10 -8.05 0.34
CA ILE A 372 -33.32 -8.55 0.97
C ILE A 372 -32.89 -9.56 2.01
N SER A 373 -33.43 -9.46 3.23
CA SER A 373 -33.11 -10.42 4.30
C SER A 373 -33.51 -11.85 3.88
N ALA A 374 -32.69 -12.82 4.26
CA ALA A 374 -32.96 -14.23 3.97
C ALA A 374 -34.08 -14.82 4.85
N ASP A 375 -34.38 -14.15 5.97
CA ASP A 375 -35.37 -14.58 6.96
C ASP A 375 -36.25 -13.41 7.38
N THR A 376 -37.41 -13.71 7.96
CA THR A 376 -38.35 -12.75 8.52
C THR A 376 -37.92 -12.32 9.92
N ILE A 377 -38.19 -11.07 10.24
CA ILE A 377 -38.04 -10.51 11.58
C ILE A 377 -39.43 -10.22 12.11
N GLU A 378 -39.64 -10.55 13.38
CA GLU A 378 -40.86 -10.25 14.11
C GLU A 378 -40.84 -8.80 14.62
N ASP A 379 -41.87 -8.02 14.27
CA ASP A 379 -42.06 -6.66 14.79
C ASP A 379 -42.58 -6.69 16.24
N GLU A 380 -42.52 -5.54 16.95
CA GLU A 380 -43.03 -5.37 18.30
C GLU A 380 -44.51 -5.80 18.49
N LYS A 381 -45.25 -5.92 17.39
CA LYS A 381 -46.63 -6.38 17.32
C LYS A 381 -46.81 -7.88 17.03
N GLY A 382 -45.70 -8.62 16.87
CA GLY A 382 -45.74 -10.03 16.55
C GLY A 382 -46.01 -10.33 15.07
N GLU A 383 -45.89 -9.32 14.16
CA GLU A 383 -46.03 -9.53 12.71
C GLU A 383 -44.68 -9.81 12.05
N ASN A 384 -44.63 -10.81 11.20
CA ASN A 384 -43.41 -11.16 10.48
C ASN A 384 -43.23 -10.27 9.24
N HIS A 385 -42.02 -9.66 9.11
CA HIS A 385 -41.65 -8.82 7.98
C HIS A 385 -40.26 -9.20 7.45
N TYR A 386 -40.06 -9.01 6.13
CA TYR A 386 -38.72 -9.06 5.52
C TYR A 386 -38.08 -7.68 5.55
N LEU A 387 -36.80 -7.61 5.89
CA LEU A 387 -36.04 -6.38 5.78
C LEU A 387 -35.47 -6.23 4.39
N VAL A 388 -35.81 -5.13 3.76
CA VAL A 388 -35.32 -4.77 2.43
C VAL A 388 -34.47 -3.51 2.56
N LYS A 389 -33.22 -3.59 2.13
CA LYS A 389 -32.29 -2.46 2.13
C LYS A 389 -32.29 -1.80 0.77
N VAL A 390 -32.60 -0.51 0.74
CA VAL A 390 -32.67 0.31 -0.46
C VAL A 390 -31.61 1.39 -0.37
N ARG A 391 -30.67 1.40 -1.30
CA ARG A 391 -29.63 2.44 -1.43
C ARG A 391 -30.16 3.58 -2.28
N THR A 392 -30.10 4.80 -1.76
CA THR A 392 -30.44 6.01 -2.52
C THR A 392 -29.29 6.48 -3.36
N LYS A 393 -29.58 7.21 -4.43
CA LYS A 393 -28.54 7.84 -5.27
C LYS A 393 -27.98 9.12 -4.67
N GLN A 394 -28.71 9.76 -3.77
CA GLN A 394 -28.39 11.04 -3.15
C GLN A 394 -28.72 11.01 -1.67
N ASN A 395 -28.04 11.84 -0.89
CA ASN A 395 -28.23 11.98 0.56
C ASN A 395 -29.08 13.18 0.98
N ALA A 396 -29.59 13.94 0.01
CA ALA A 396 -30.41 15.11 0.26
C ALA A 396 -31.47 15.29 -0.82
N ILE A 397 -32.61 15.86 -0.47
CA ILE A 397 -33.63 16.29 -1.43
C ILE A 397 -33.26 17.73 -1.87
N VAL A 398 -33.21 17.96 -3.18
CA VAL A 398 -32.95 19.29 -3.74
C VAL A 398 -34.28 19.93 -4.15
N TYR A 399 -34.69 20.99 -3.47
CA TYR A 399 -35.90 21.73 -3.79
C TYR A 399 -35.61 23.23 -3.97
N ARG A 400 -35.91 23.80 -5.13
CA ARG A 400 -35.67 25.20 -5.50
C ARG A 400 -34.24 25.69 -5.20
N GLY A 401 -33.24 24.82 -5.39
CA GLY A 401 -31.82 25.15 -5.15
C GLY A 401 -31.34 25.01 -3.70
N GLN A 402 -32.24 24.69 -2.78
CA GLN A 402 -31.89 24.37 -1.40
C GLN A 402 -31.73 22.85 -1.22
N LYS A 403 -30.65 22.44 -0.56
CA LYS A 403 -30.44 21.05 -0.16
C LYS A 403 -31.07 20.82 1.22
N LEU A 404 -32.03 19.91 1.26
CA LEU A 404 -32.68 19.45 2.49
C LEU A 404 -31.95 18.17 2.94
N PRO A 405 -31.12 18.24 4.00
CA PRO A 405 -30.34 17.08 4.44
C PRO A 405 -31.23 16.02 5.08
N ILE A 406 -30.90 14.76 4.80
CA ILE A 406 -31.56 13.63 5.40
C ILE A 406 -30.62 13.03 6.43
N ILE A 407 -31.08 12.87 7.66
CA ILE A 407 -30.30 12.40 8.80
C ILE A 407 -30.65 10.94 9.09
N PRO A 408 -29.68 10.07 9.40
CA PRO A 408 -29.96 8.73 9.90
C PRO A 408 -30.92 8.75 11.09
N GLY A 409 -31.86 7.82 11.12
CA GLY A 409 -32.95 7.78 12.10
C GLY A 409 -34.30 8.35 11.62
N MET A 410 -34.34 9.12 10.52
CA MET A 410 -35.58 9.57 9.93
C MET A 410 -36.41 8.38 9.39
N THR A 411 -37.73 8.44 9.57
CA THR A 411 -38.66 7.46 9.02
C THR A 411 -38.88 7.70 7.52
N ALA A 412 -39.01 6.62 6.77
CA ALA A 412 -39.21 6.66 5.31
C ALA A 412 -40.19 5.59 4.84
N GLY A 413 -41.01 5.95 3.87
CA GLY A 413 -41.76 4.99 3.08
C GLY A 413 -40.95 4.62 1.85
N VAL A 414 -40.97 3.36 1.46
CA VAL A 414 -40.29 2.84 0.28
C VAL A 414 -41.31 2.21 -0.66
N ASP A 415 -41.38 2.72 -1.89
CA ASP A 415 -42.16 2.16 -2.96
C ASP A 415 -41.20 1.45 -3.94
N VAL A 416 -41.19 0.10 -3.95
CA VAL A 416 -40.36 -0.69 -4.87
C VAL A 416 -41.21 -1.01 -6.12
N LEU A 417 -40.64 -0.71 -7.29
CA LEU A 417 -41.30 -1.02 -8.57
C LEU A 417 -41.13 -2.51 -8.86
N THR A 418 -42.24 -3.26 -8.72
CA THR A 418 -42.25 -4.73 -8.88
C THR A 418 -42.67 -5.20 -10.28
N GLY A 419 -43.32 -4.33 -11.03
CA GLY A 419 -43.73 -4.68 -12.37
C GLY A 419 -44.64 -3.64 -13.04
N LYS A 420 -45.17 -4.02 -14.20
CA LYS A 420 -46.16 -3.23 -14.95
C LYS A 420 -47.35 -4.12 -15.26
N LYS A 421 -48.56 -3.66 -14.94
CA LYS A 421 -49.80 -4.36 -15.25
C LYS A 421 -50.70 -3.50 -16.11
N SER A 422 -51.46 -4.15 -17.04
CA SER A 422 -52.45 -3.42 -17.81
C SER A 422 -53.68 -3.07 -16.94
N VAL A 423 -54.34 -1.99 -17.28
CA VAL A 423 -55.61 -1.59 -16.64
C VAL A 423 -56.62 -2.71 -16.73
N LEU A 424 -56.62 -3.46 -17.85
CA LEU A 424 -57.49 -4.61 -18.08
C LEU A 424 -57.22 -5.72 -17.04
N ASP A 425 -55.95 -6.06 -16.79
CA ASP A 425 -55.57 -7.08 -15.80
C ASP A 425 -55.99 -6.67 -14.40
N TYR A 426 -55.87 -5.37 -14.08
CA TYR A 426 -56.32 -4.84 -12.78
C TYR A 426 -57.81 -4.97 -12.57
N LEU A 427 -58.62 -4.64 -13.59
CA LEU A 427 -60.08 -4.77 -13.55
C LEU A 427 -60.57 -6.21 -13.53
N LEU A 428 -59.86 -7.13 -14.23
CA LEU A 428 -60.23 -8.56 -14.27
C LEU A 428 -59.74 -9.35 -13.05
N LYS A 429 -58.75 -8.85 -12.28
CA LYS A 429 -58.17 -9.54 -11.12
C LYS A 429 -59.20 -10.03 -10.10
N PRO A 430 -60.22 -9.21 -9.65
CA PRO A 430 -61.24 -9.68 -8.72
C PRO A 430 -62.13 -10.78 -9.32
N ILE A 431 -62.46 -10.69 -10.60
CA ILE A 431 -63.31 -11.68 -11.32
C ILE A 431 -62.54 -13.00 -11.44
N LEU A 432 -61.29 -12.96 -11.82
CA LEU A 432 -60.45 -14.17 -11.96
C LEU A 432 -60.19 -14.80 -10.58
N LYS A 433 -60.01 -14.01 -9.52
CA LYS A 433 -59.85 -14.50 -8.15
C LYS A 433 -61.14 -15.17 -7.64
N ALA A 434 -62.31 -14.57 -7.93
CA ALA A 434 -63.61 -15.14 -7.61
C ALA A 434 -63.81 -16.46 -8.34
N LYS A 435 -63.48 -16.54 -9.64
CA LYS A 435 -63.56 -17.77 -10.44
C LYS A 435 -62.65 -18.90 -9.91
N GLN A 436 -61.44 -18.57 -9.51
CA GLN A 436 -60.49 -19.55 -8.94
C GLN A 436 -60.94 -20.08 -7.57
N ASN A 437 -61.54 -19.22 -6.74
CA ASN A 437 -62.01 -19.62 -5.42
C ASN A 437 -63.38 -20.34 -5.46
N ALA A 438 -64.27 -19.97 -6.39
CA ALA A 438 -65.60 -20.59 -6.55
C ALA A 438 -65.56 -21.98 -7.18
N LEU A 439 -64.49 -22.33 -7.92
CA LEU A 439 -64.32 -23.62 -8.60
C LEU A 439 -63.43 -24.61 -7.86
N ARG A 440 -63.05 -24.32 -6.61
CA ARG A 440 -62.33 -25.25 -5.74
C ARG A 440 -63.19 -25.56 -4.53
N GLU A 441 -63.76 -26.74 -4.54
CA GLU A 441 -64.27 -27.40 -3.36
C GLU A 441 -63.09 -27.99 -2.55
N ARG A 442 -63.18 -27.89 -1.24
CA ARG A 442 -62.20 -28.44 -0.31
C ARG A 442 -62.34 -29.95 -0.25
#